data_7ed9f6306325f03f3dacbc582fc84f2b
#
_entry.id   7ed9f6306325f03f3dacbc582fc84f2b
#
_cell.length_a   1.000
_cell.length_b   1.000
_cell.length_c   1.000
_cell.angle_alpha   90.00
_cell.angle_beta   90.00
_cell.angle_gamma   90.00
#
_symmetry.space_group_name_H-M   'P 1'
#
loop_
_entity.id
_entity.type
_entity.pdbx_description
1 polymer ?
#
loop_
_entity_poly.entity_id
_entity_poly.type
_entity_poly.pdbx_seq_one_letter_code
_entity_poly.pdbx_strand_id
1 'polypeptide(L)'
;MSNAKGDRRERELVNKLDEAGFAVMRAPASGSATDRELPDVLAGDGGQFYAVEAKSSAGDPIYLDGEEVYALVYFAQNFGAKPRIGVRFDREDWYFFHPDELYQTDGGNYRVKKETAITDGTDFPELTGHSARTTLPEAAPSDSNGDEDEKEAPADGSRDVRRVLAAFEREDLSIDEAVGLLE
;
A
#
# COMPACT_ATOMS: atom_id res chain seq x y z
N MET A 1 -15.81 0.62 25.37
CA MET A 1 -15.03 1.81 25.74
C MET A 1 -13.95 1.97 24.70
N SER A 2 -13.98 3.08 23.94
CA SER A 2 -12.93 3.37 22.94
C SER A 2 -11.57 3.43 23.66
N ASN A 3 -10.59 2.69 23.13
CA ASN A 3 -9.24 2.69 23.69
C ASN A 3 -8.52 3.97 23.22
N ALA A 4 -8.45 4.99 24.08
CA ALA A 4 -7.88 6.31 23.76
C ALA A 4 -6.45 6.25 23.17
N LYS A 5 -5.69 5.17 23.44
CA LYS A 5 -4.37 4.93 22.85
C LYS A 5 -4.52 4.47 21.39
N GLY A 6 -5.45 3.58 21.08
CA GLY A 6 -5.77 3.14 19.72
C GLY A 6 -6.19 4.31 18.84
N ASP A 7 -7.20 5.06 19.26
CA ASP A 7 -7.68 6.27 18.57
C ASP A 7 -6.58 7.30 18.23
N ARG A 8 -5.60 7.45 19.15
CA ARG A 8 -4.47 8.36 18.93
C ARG A 8 -3.54 7.83 17.84
N ARG A 9 -3.28 6.51 17.83
CA ARG A 9 -2.39 5.87 16.86
C ARG A 9 -3.00 5.85 15.46
N GLU A 10 -4.26 5.54 15.35
CA GLU A 10 -5.00 5.63 14.08
C GLU A 10 -4.95 7.05 13.50
N ARG A 11 -5.19 8.10 14.33
CA ARG A 11 -5.05 9.49 13.87
C ARG A 11 -3.63 9.85 13.45
N GLU A 12 -2.61 9.33 14.14
CA GLU A 12 -1.21 9.50 13.77
C GLU A 12 -0.96 8.90 12.36
N LEU A 13 -1.46 7.70 12.11
CA LEU A 13 -1.33 7.04 10.81
C LEU A 13 -2.05 7.83 9.70
N VAL A 14 -3.29 8.27 9.95
CA VAL A 14 -4.06 9.10 9.02
C VAL A 14 -3.28 10.35 8.63
N ASN A 15 -2.74 11.10 9.61
CA ASN A 15 -1.98 12.31 9.34
C ASN A 15 -0.71 12.03 8.54
N LYS A 16 0.01 10.96 8.86
CA LYS A 16 1.23 10.58 8.11
C LYS A 16 0.94 10.22 6.65
N LEU A 17 -0.15 9.51 6.40
CA LEU A 17 -0.57 9.16 5.04
C LEU A 17 -1.04 10.39 4.26
N ASP A 18 -1.78 11.29 4.89
CA ASP A 18 -2.21 12.56 4.29
C ASP A 18 -0.99 13.45 3.93
N GLU A 19 -0.03 13.59 4.85
CA GLU A 19 1.23 14.28 4.62
C GLU A 19 2.07 13.66 3.48
N ALA A 20 1.94 12.34 3.26
CA ALA A 20 2.58 11.63 2.16
C ALA A 20 1.80 11.73 0.83
N GLY A 21 0.70 12.49 0.78
CA GLY A 21 -0.06 12.77 -0.44
C GLY A 21 -1.18 11.76 -0.74
N PHE A 22 -1.57 10.93 0.23
CA PHE A 22 -2.71 10.05 0.09
C PHE A 22 -4.01 10.77 0.48
N ALA A 23 -5.08 10.52 -0.26
CA ALA A 23 -6.43 10.77 0.24
C ALA A 23 -6.76 9.71 1.29
N VAL A 24 -7.13 10.12 2.51
CA VAL A 24 -7.28 9.20 3.62
C VAL A 24 -8.67 9.30 4.23
N MET A 25 -9.25 8.16 4.53
CA MET A 25 -10.50 8.04 5.27
C MET A 25 -10.29 7.10 6.46
N ARG A 26 -10.63 7.58 7.66
CA ARG A 26 -10.73 6.74 8.84
C ARG A 26 -12.13 6.15 8.93
N ALA A 27 -12.25 4.85 9.14
CA ALA A 27 -13.55 4.25 9.39
C ALA A 27 -14.13 4.78 10.72
N PRO A 28 -15.43 5.03 10.80
CA PRO A 28 -16.07 5.32 12.08
C PRO A 28 -15.88 4.12 13.00
N ALA A 29 -15.55 4.39 14.28
CA ALA A 29 -15.29 3.34 15.27
C ALA A 29 -16.37 2.27 15.20
N SER A 30 -15.97 1.04 14.94
CA SER A 30 -16.84 -0.13 14.88
C SER A 30 -17.58 -0.28 16.20
N GLY A 31 -18.89 -0.26 16.17
CA GLY A 31 -19.71 -0.48 17.38
C GLY A 31 -21.13 0.02 17.31
N SER A 32 -21.56 0.74 16.29
CA SER A 32 -22.91 1.29 16.28
C SER A 32 -23.65 1.29 14.94
N ALA A 33 -23.05 0.93 13.83
CA ALA A 33 -23.70 1.11 12.54
C ALA A 33 -23.69 -0.09 11.58
N THR A 34 -22.79 -1.05 11.71
CA THR A 34 -22.75 -2.25 10.84
C THR A 34 -22.27 -3.47 11.61
N ASP A 35 -22.90 -4.64 11.33
CA ASP A 35 -22.42 -5.95 11.80
C ASP A 35 -21.17 -6.44 11.03
N ARG A 36 -20.51 -5.55 10.29
CA ARG A 36 -19.34 -5.86 9.48
C ARG A 36 -18.12 -5.14 10.02
N GLU A 37 -17.05 -5.88 10.18
CA GLU A 37 -15.76 -5.32 10.49
C GLU A 37 -15.22 -4.56 9.26
N LEU A 38 -14.91 -3.29 9.47
CA LEU A 38 -14.33 -2.40 8.46
C LEU A 38 -12.85 -2.15 8.83
N PRO A 39 -11.97 -1.98 7.84
CA PRO A 39 -10.60 -1.57 8.12
C PRO A 39 -10.56 -0.21 8.83
N ASP A 40 -9.61 0.00 9.72
CA ASP A 40 -9.47 1.26 10.46
C ASP A 40 -9.20 2.46 9.55
N VAL A 41 -8.42 2.26 8.48
CA VAL A 41 -7.99 3.31 7.55
C VAL A 41 -8.08 2.84 6.11
N LEU A 42 -8.64 3.70 5.25
CA LEU A 42 -8.53 3.59 3.80
C LEU A 42 -7.66 4.74 3.30
N ALA A 43 -6.69 4.42 2.43
CA ALA A 43 -5.81 5.41 1.83
C ALA A 43 -5.59 5.14 0.34
N GLY A 44 -5.54 6.20 -0.47
CA GLY A 44 -5.28 6.09 -1.90
C GLY A 44 -4.61 7.34 -2.46
N ASP A 45 -3.69 7.16 -3.41
CA ASP A 45 -2.98 8.23 -4.11
C ASP A 45 -3.35 8.34 -5.60
N GLY A 46 -4.40 7.62 -6.01
CA GLY A 46 -4.83 7.52 -7.41
C GLY A 46 -4.16 6.38 -8.19
N GLY A 47 -3.03 5.88 -7.73
CA GLY A 47 -2.33 4.71 -8.32
C GLY A 47 -2.37 3.49 -7.41
N GLN A 48 -2.36 3.71 -6.10
CA GLN A 48 -2.41 2.65 -5.10
C GLN A 48 -3.50 2.92 -4.07
N PHE A 49 -4.18 1.86 -3.65
CA PHE A 49 -5.20 1.90 -2.61
C PHE A 49 -4.87 0.88 -1.54
N TYR A 50 -4.92 1.30 -0.28
CA TYR A 50 -4.66 0.47 0.89
C TYR A 50 -5.88 0.43 1.81
N ALA A 51 -6.21 -0.77 2.28
CA ALA A 51 -7.10 -0.99 3.42
C ALA A 51 -6.23 -1.44 4.58
N VAL A 52 -6.20 -0.66 5.67
CA VAL A 52 -5.25 -0.86 6.76
C VAL A 52 -6.00 -1.14 8.06
N GLU A 53 -5.63 -2.24 8.71
CA GLU A 53 -5.95 -2.53 10.12
C GLU A 53 -4.76 -2.08 10.98
N ALA A 54 -4.98 -1.19 11.93
CA ALA A 54 -3.94 -0.51 12.71
C ALA A 54 -3.88 -1.04 14.14
N LYS A 55 -2.76 -1.60 14.53
CA LYS A 55 -2.54 -2.12 15.88
C LYS A 55 -1.32 -1.49 16.54
N SER A 56 -1.39 -1.27 17.85
CA SER A 56 -0.25 -0.73 18.61
C SER A 56 -0.03 -1.44 19.92
N SER A 57 1.25 -1.54 20.31
CA SER A 57 1.68 -2.14 21.57
C SER A 57 2.81 -1.33 22.21
N ALA A 58 2.97 -1.43 23.52
CA ALA A 58 4.11 -0.84 24.20
C ALA A 58 5.43 -1.60 23.92
N GLY A 59 5.34 -2.89 23.65
CA GLY A 59 6.47 -3.79 23.37
C GLY A 59 6.08 -5.24 23.33
N ASP A 60 4.91 -5.58 23.89
CA ASP A 60 4.39 -6.94 23.84
C ASP A 60 3.99 -7.33 22.41
N PRO A 61 4.07 -8.62 22.04
CA PRO A 61 3.60 -9.09 20.76
C PRO A 61 2.15 -8.68 20.49
N ILE A 62 1.89 -8.23 19.28
CA ILE A 62 0.54 -7.89 18.79
C ILE A 62 -0.10 -9.16 18.26
N TYR A 63 -1.34 -9.41 18.68
CA TYR A 63 -2.17 -10.50 18.17
C TYR A 63 -3.37 -9.92 17.44
N LEU A 64 -3.73 -10.54 16.34
CA LEU A 64 -4.93 -10.25 15.57
C LEU A 64 -5.76 -11.53 15.49
N ASP A 65 -7.07 -11.37 15.60
CA ASP A 65 -7.99 -12.48 15.39
C ASP A 65 -8.02 -12.89 13.92
N GLY A 66 -8.18 -14.20 13.67
CA GLY A 66 -8.28 -14.69 12.29
C GLY A 66 -9.48 -14.14 11.54
N GLU A 67 -10.60 -13.92 12.22
CA GLU A 67 -11.82 -13.34 11.61
C GLU A 67 -11.60 -11.87 11.22
N GLU A 68 -10.92 -11.09 12.06
CA GLU A 68 -10.54 -9.70 11.79
C GLU A 68 -9.65 -9.59 10.54
N VAL A 69 -8.63 -10.45 10.44
CA VAL A 69 -7.73 -10.48 9.28
C VAL A 69 -8.49 -10.92 8.01
N TYR A 70 -9.36 -11.92 8.13
CA TYR A 70 -10.20 -12.34 7.01
C TYR A 70 -11.12 -11.21 6.52
N ALA A 71 -11.76 -10.49 7.44
CA ALA A 71 -12.64 -9.37 7.12
C ALA A 71 -11.88 -8.26 6.38
N LEU A 72 -10.65 -7.93 6.81
CA LEU A 72 -9.77 -6.99 6.13
C LEU A 72 -9.46 -7.42 4.69
N VAL A 73 -9.06 -8.69 4.50
CA VAL A 73 -8.74 -9.21 3.15
C VAL A 73 -9.97 -9.20 2.25
N TYR A 74 -11.11 -9.67 2.77
CA TYR A 74 -12.38 -9.66 2.04
C TYR A 74 -12.80 -8.25 1.63
N PHE A 75 -12.72 -7.28 2.56
CA PHE A 75 -13.02 -5.89 2.27
C PHE A 75 -12.10 -5.34 1.19
N ALA A 76 -10.79 -5.52 1.35
CA ALA A 76 -9.79 -4.99 0.44
C ALA A 76 -9.98 -5.53 -0.99
N GLN A 77 -10.23 -6.83 -1.15
CA GLN A 77 -10.50 -7.45 -2.46
C GLN A 77 -11.73 -6.85 -3.15
N ASN A 78 -12.84 -6.68 -2.40
CA ASN A 78 -14.07 -6.12 -2.97
C ASN A 78 -13.97 -4.63 -3.25
N PHE A 79 -13.12 -3.90 -2.51
CA PHE A 79 -12.90 -2.47 -2.69
C PHE A 79 -11.84 -2.15 -3.76
N GLY A 80 -11.03 -3.13 -4.17
CA GLY A 80 -9.90 -2.93 -5.06
C GLY A 80 -8.68 -2.32 -4.37
N ALA A 81 -8.54 -2.54 -3.06
CA ALA A 81 -7.41 -2.08 -2.26
C ALA A 81 -6.44 -3.22 -1.92
N LYS A 82 -5.22 -2.87 -1.53
CA LYS A 82 -4.23 -3.79 -0.98
C LYS A 82 -4.41 -3.89 0.53
N PRO A 83 -4.67 -5.08 1.11
CA PRO A 83 -4.79 -5.23 2.56
C PRO A 83 -3.42 -5.01 3.22
N ARG A 84 -3.40 -4.31 4.35
CA ARG A 84 -2.20 -4.11 5.17
C ARG A 84 -2.55 -4.19 6.65
N ILE A 85 -1.69 -4.87 7.39
CA ILE A 85 -1.67 -4.81 8.85
C ILE A 85 -0.60 -3.79 9.23
N GLY A 86 -1.02 -2.63 9.73
CA GLY A 86 -0.14 -1.59 10.24
C GLY A 86 0.14 -1.78 11.73
N VAL A 87 1.37 -1.97 12.10
CA VAL A 87 1.78 -2.15 13.50
C VAL A 87 2.69 -1.03 13.98
N ARG A 88 2.47 -0.60 15.22
CA ARG A 88 3.25 0.46 15.86
C ARG A 88 3.64 0.05 17.27
N PHE A 89 4.92 -0.10 17.51
CA PHE A 89 5.47 -0.29 18.85
C PHE A 89 5.90 1.05 19.46
N ASP A 90 5.89 1.17 20.78
CA ASP A 90 6.36 2.41 21.42
C ASP A 90 7.84 2.65 21.09
N ARG A 91 8.17 3.90 20.70
CA ARG A 91 9.48 4.39 20.24
C ARG A 91 9.93 3.90 18.86
N GLU A 92 9.13 3.09 18.16
CA GLU A 92 9.37 2.70 16.79
C GLU A 92 8.47 3.50 15.84
N ASP A 93 8.70 3.40 14.54
CA ASP A 93 7.81 3.93 13.53
C ASP A 93 6.73 2.91 13.14
N TRP A 94 5.91 3.20 12.14
CA TRP A 94 4.94 2.28 11.58
C TRP A 94 5.63 1.27 10.67
N TYR A 95 5.26 -0.01 10.81
CA TYR A 95 5.61 -1.10 9.91
C TYR A 95 4.37 -1.77 9.38
N PHE A 96 4.40 -2.22 8.14
CA PHE A 96 3.24 -2.78 7.44
C PHE A 96 3.54 -4.16 6.91
N PHE A 97 2.54 -5.02 6.95
CA PHE A 97 2.60 -6.38 6.44
C PHE A 97 1.43 -6.66 5.52
N HIS A 98 1.64 -7.46 4.49
CA HIS A 98 0.54 -8.18 3.87
C HIS A 98 0.08 -9.27 4.85
N PRO A 99 -1.22 -9.58 4.95
CA PRO A 99 -1.69 -10.65 5.85
C PRO A 99 -0.97 -11.99 5.67
N ASP A 100 -0.60 -12.37 4.45
CA ASP A 100 0.09 -13.63 4.15
C ASP A 100 1.56 -13.68 4.66
N GLU A 101 2.14 -12.54 5.03
CA GLU A 101 3.49 -12.44 5.57
C GLU A 101 3.53 -12.68 7.09
N LEU A 102 2.35 -12.72 7.73
CA LEU A 102 2.26 -12.84 9.17
C LEU A 102 2.34 -14.29 9.64
N TYR A 103 3.00 -14.49 10.77
CA TYR A 103 2.99 -15.77 11.45
C TYR A 103 1.59 -16.08 11.97
N GLN A 104 1.00 -17.20 11.53
CA GLN A 104 -0.26 -17.72 12.04
C GLN A 104 0.00 -18.74 13.13
N THR A 105 -0.68 -18.60 14.25
CA THR A 105 -0.63 -19.54 15.39
C THR A 105 -1.48 -20.78 15.09
N ASP A 106 -1.24 -21.89 15.83
CA ASP A 106 -2.03 -23.12 15.69
C ASP A 106 -3.54 -22.90 15.98
N GLY A 107 -3.87 -21.84 16.71
CA GLY A 107 -5.26 -21.44 17.00
C GLY A 107 -5.90 -20.55 15.92
N GLY A 108 -5.21 -20.29 14.81
CA GLY A 108 -5.74 -19.49 13.69
C GLY A 108 -5.56 -17.98 13.84
N ASN A 109 -5.01 -17.48 14.94
CA ASN A 109 -4.72 -16.07 15.15
C ASN A 109 -3.37 -15.71 14.56
N TYR A 110 -3.18 -14.43 14.22
CA TYR A 110 -1.92 -13.90 13.71
C TYR A 110 -1.14 -13.20 14.80
N ARG A 111 0.18 -13.19 14.67
CA ARG A 111 1.07 -12.58 15.66
C ARG A 111 2.20 -11.81 15.01
N VAL A 112 2.43 -10.59 15.50
CA VAL A 112 3.59 -9.76 15.14
C VAL A 112 4.40 -9.46 16.41
N LYS A 113 5.68 -9.83 16.42
CA LYS A 113 6.63 -9.44 17.44
C LYS A 113 7.32 -8.13 17.04
N LYS A 114 7.80 -7.37 18.02
CA LYS A 114 8.52 -6.11 17.78
C LYS A 114 9.75 -6.31 16.88
N GLU A 115 10.54 -7.34 17.14
CA GLU A 115 11.74 -7.65 16.36
C GLU A 115 11.37 -7.96 14.90
N THR A 116 10.35 -8.79 14.69
CA THR A 116 9.83 -9.12 13.35
C THR A 116 9.35 -7.87 12.61
N ALA A 117 8.69 -6.95 13.31
CA ALA A 117 8.24 -5.71 12.69
C ALA A 117 9.40 -4.87 12.16
N ILE A 118 10.49 -4.77 12.93
CA ILE A 118 11.66 -3.97 12.57
C ILE A 118 12.48 -4.63 11.44
N THR A 119 12.56 -5.97 11.41
CA THR A 119 13.42 -6.68 10.43
C THR A 119 12.71 -6.98 9.11
N ASP A 120 11.42 -7.35 9.17
CA ASP A 120 10.70 -7.93 8.05
C ASP A 120 9.54 -7.05 7.57
N GLY A 121 9.13 -6.05 8.38
CA GLY A 121 8.03 -5.16 8.04
C GLY A 121 8.41 -4.12 6.99
N THR A 122 7.51 -3.88 6.05
CA THR A 122 7.60 -2.75 5.11
C THR A 122 7.53 -1.43 5.89
N ASP A 123 8.52 -0.58 5.77
CA ASP A 123 8.53 0.73 6.43
C ASP A 123 7.59 1.74 5.74
N PHE A 124 7.35 2.87 6.39
CA PHE A 124 6.45 3.88 5.87
C PHE A 124 6.91 4.50 4.54
N PRO A 125 8.20 4.88 4.34
CA PRO A 125 8.71 5.35 3.06
C PRO A 125 8.55 4.33 1.93
N GLU A 126 8.76 3.06 2.19
CA GLU A 126 8.59 1.99 1.21
C GLU A 126 7.11 1.80 0.85
N LEU A 127 6.22 1.77 1.85
CA LEU A 127 4.77 1.66 1.64
C LEU A 127 4.25 2.77 0.72
N THR A 128 4.72 4.01 0.94
CA THR A 128 4.25 5.20 0.22
C THR A 128 5.00 5.47 -1.09
N GLY A 129 5.98 4.62 -1.45
CA GLY A 129 6.80 4.81 -2.65
C GLY A 129 7.78 5.99 -2.55
N HIS A 130 7.97 6.54 -1.35
CA HIS A 130 8.92 7.62 -1.07
C HIS A 130 10.29 7.10 -0.60
N SER A 131 10.57 5.80 -0.77
CA SER A 131 11.91 5.26 -0.55
C SER A 131 12.89 6.04 -1.41
N ALA A 132 13.80 6.76 -0.78
CA ALA A 132 14.91 7.38 -1.48
C ALA A 132 15.71 6.25 -2.16
N ARG A 133 15.45 6.00 -3.44
CA ARG A 133 16.42 5.28 -4.26
C ARG A 133 17.72 6.08 -4.13
N THR A 134 18.65 5.54 -3.38
CA THR A 134 20.04 5.97 -3.47
C THR A 134 20.49 5.61 -4.88
N THR A 135 20.28 6.51 -5.83
CA THR A 135 20.96 6.43 -7.11
C THR A 135 22.43 6.58 -6.78
N LEU A 136 23.16 5.48 -6.87
CA LEU A 136 24.61 5.53 -6.97
C LEU A 136 24.93 6.57 -8.05
N PRO A 137 25.86 7.51 -7.81
CA PRO A 137 26.22 8.47 -8.82
C PRO A 137 26.68 7.70 -10.06
N GLU A 138 25.95 7.87 -11.14
CA GLU A 138 26.27 7.35 -12.46
C GLU A 138 27.66 7.89 -12.82
N ALA A 139 28.61 6.98 -13.01
CA ALA A 139 29.95 7.33 -13.48
C ALA A 139 29.81 8.08 -14.80
N ALA A 140 30.50 9.21 -14.91
CA ALA A 140 30.50 10.05 -16.09
C ALA A 140 30.74 9.25 -17.38
N PRO A 141 30.06 9.58 -18.49
CA PRO A 141 30.20 8.87 -19.74
C PRO A 141 31.61 9.06 -20.30
N SER A 142 32.29 7.94 -20.53
CA SER A 142 33.47 7.91 -21.40
C SER A 142 32.99 7.85 -22.84
N ASP A 143 33.31 8.86 -23.63
CA ASP A 143 33.14 8.89 -25.07
C ASP A 143 33.82 7.69 -25.73
N SER A 144 33.04 6.85 -26.42
CA SER A 144 33.53 6.06 -27.55
C SER A 144 32.37 5.76 -28.49
N ASN A 145 32.51 6.29 -29.71
CA ASN A 145 31.71 6.00 -30.90
C ASN A 145 31.74 4.51 -31.25
N GLY A 146 30.60 4.00 -31.76
CA GLY A 146 30.60 2.73 -32.49
C GLY A 146 29.22 2.10 -32.63
N ASP A 147 28.62 2.32 -33.78
CA ASP A 147 27.74 1.46 -34.58
C ASP A 147 26.54 0.70 -34.01
N GLU A 148 25.46 1.02 -34.63
CA GLU A 148 24.14 0.41 -34.86
C GLU A 148 24.05 -1.11 -34.68
N ASP A 149 23.07 -1.56 -33.86
CA ASP A 149 22.24 -2.71 -34.17
C ASP A 149 20.93 -2.63 -33.35
N GLU A 150 19.82 -2.43 -34.06
CA GLU A 150 18.46 -2.51 -33.55
C GLU A 150 18.20 -3.94 -33.03
N LYS A 151 17.89 -4.07 -31.74
CA LYS A 151 17.16 -5.18 -31.19
C LYS A 151 15.92 -4.72 -30.48
N GLU A 152 14.78 -5.01 -31.11
CA GLU A 152 13.44 -4.93 -30.56
C GLU A 152 13.38 -5.44 -29.11
N ALA A 153 12.99 -4.58 -28.17
CA ALA A 153 12.61 -4.97 -26.83
C ALA A 153 11.12 -5.29 -26.81
N PRO A 154 10.65 -6.26 -25.99
CA PRO A 154 9.26 -6.69 -25.96
C PRO A 154 8.35 -5.54 -25.51
N ALA A 155 7.22 -5.41 -26.20
CA ALA A 155 6.19 -4.42 -25.96
C ALA A 155 5.65 -4.54 -24.52
N ASP A 156 5.89 -3.51 -23.70
CA ASP A 156 5.24 -3.32 -22.42
C ASP A 156 3.87 -2.68 -22.68
N GLY A 157 2.80 -3.46 -22.58
CA GLY A 157 1.43 -3.01 -22.80
C GLY A 157 0.99 -1.78 -21.97
N SER A 158 1.72 -1.47 -20.90
CA SER A 158 1.51 -0.28 -20.07
C SER A 158 1.86 1.04 -20.78
N ARG A 159 2.79 1.01 -21.74
CA ARG A 159 3.17 2.20 -22.54
C ARG A 159 2.14 2.53 -23.61
N ASP A 160 1.53 1.50 -24.16
CA ASP A 160 0.52 1.67 -25.20
C ASP A 160 -0.78 2.26 -24.64
N VAL A 161 -1.23 1.79 -23.48
CA VAL A 161 -2.41 2.34 -22.79
C VAL A 161 -2.22 3.82 -22.44
N ARG A 162 -1.07 4.22 -21.92
CA ARG A 162 -0.78 5.62 -21.59
C ARG A 162 -0.73 6.52 -22.84
N ARG A 163 -0.25 5.97 -23.95
CA ARG A 163 -0.18 6.69 -25.21
C ARG A 163 -1.57 6.94 -25.82
N VAL A 164 -2.43 5.91 -25.74
CA VAL A 164 -3.83 5.99 -26.18
C VAL A 164 -4.62 6.97 -25.33
N LEU A 165 -4.48 6.92 -24.00
CA LEU A 165 -5.13 7.84 -23.07
C LEU A 165 -4.68 9.29 -23.28
N ALA A 166 -3.39 9.53 -23.49
CA ALA A 166 -2.87 10.86 -23.76
C ALA A 166 -3.29 11.44 -25.13
N ALA A 167 -3.56 10.59 -26.10
CA ALA A 167 -4.13 11.00 -27.39
C ALA A 167 -5.63 11.31 -27.27
N PHE A 168 -6.36 10.54 -26.46
CA PHE A 168 -7.77 10.78 -26.15
C PHE A 168 -7.96 12.11 -25.40
N GLU A 169 -7.12 12.40 -24.39
CA GLU A 169 -7.16 13.67 -23.63
C GLU A 169 -6.89 14.91 -24.49
N ARG A 170 -6.21 14.74 -25.61
CA ARG A 170 -5.93 15.82 -26.58
C ARG A 170 -6.98 15.94 -27.69
N GLU A 171 -8.07 15.18 -27.59
CA GLU A 171 -9.11 15.10 -28.64
C GLU A 171 -8.58 14.63 -30.01
N ASP A 172 -7.40 13.99 -30.04
CA ASP A 172 -6.79 13.47 -31.27
C ASP A 172 -7.32 12.08 -31.65
N LEU A 173 -8.10 11.43 -30.77
CA LEU A 173 -8.66 10.08 -30.92
C LEU A 173 -10.11 10.01 -30.41
N SER A 174 -10.98 9.40 -31.20
CA SER A 174 -12.33 9.05 -30.74
C SER A 174 -12.34 7.80 -29.85
N ILE A 175 -13.43 7.59 -29.09
CA ILE A 175 -13.59 6.41 -28.22
C ILE A 175 -13.48 5.11 -29.02
N ASP A 176 -14.06 5.04 -30.21
CA ASP A 176 -14.04 3.84 -31.05
C ASP A 176 -12.63 3.52 -31.57
N GLU A 177 -11.84 4.55 -31.90
CA GLU A 177 -10.45 4.39 -32.31
C GLU A 177 -9.54 3.99 -31.13
N ALA A 178 -9.78 4.54 -29.94
CA ALA A 178 -9.03 4.19 -28.73
C ALA A 178 -9.26 2.72 -28.32
N VAL A 179 -10.49 2.21 -28.41
CA VAL A 179 -10.82 0.81 -28.11
C VAL A 179 -10.15 -0.14 -29.10
N GLY A 180 -10.13 0.19 -30.40
CA GLY A 180 -9.49 -0.64 -31.41
C GLY A 180 -7.96 -0.74 -31.31
N LEU A 181 -7.31 0.16 -30.55
CA LEU A 181 -5.85 0.12 -30.32
C LEU A 181 -5.46 -0.66 -29.06
N LEU A 182 -6.44 -1.07 -28.24
CA LEU A 182 -6.24 -1.81 -26.99
C LEU A 182 -6.65 -3.29 -27.09
N GLU A 183 -7.21 -3.73 -28.22
CA GLU A 183 -7.48 -5.13 -28.56
C GLU A 183 -6.26 -5.79 -29.22
#